data_31a32e7bda60aca8a27004e651c1ff0b
#
_entry.id   31a32e7bda60aca8a27004e651c1ff0b
#
_cell.length_a   1.000
_cell.length_b   1.000
_cell.length_c   1.000
_cell.angle_alpha   90.00
_cell.angle_beta   90.00
_cell.angle_gamma   90.00
#
_symmetry.space_group_name_H-M   'P 1'
#
loop_
_entity.id
_entity.type
_entity.pdbx_description
1 polymer ?
#
loop_
_entity_poly.entity_id
_entity_poly.type
_entity_poly.pdbx_seq_one_letter_code
_entity_poly.pdbx_strand_id
1 'polypeptide(L)'
;MRKVLVVIDIQNDFIDGALGTEAAQGMLPRLVAKLERETEALLVFTQDTHGADYLETQEGKNLPVPHCIKPEKGWDIAPSLKPFVEKAAVVEKPTFGSLELPKVIAGLEPEAIELVGLCTDICVIANAMILKAAFPEVPISVDASCCAGVTPESHENALKAMKMCQVAVR
;
A
#
# COMPACT_ATOMS: atom_id res chain seq x y z
N MET A 1 8.68 -16.73 -13.33
CA MET A 1 8.52 -16.47 -11.88
C MET A 1 7.25 -15.65 -11.68
N ARG A 2 6.29 -16.19 -10.93
CA ARG A 2 5.03 -15.49 -10.63
C ARG A 2 5.26 -14.44 -9.55
N LYS A 3 5.53 -13.23 -9.99
CA LYS A 3 5.70 -12.06 -9.11
C LYS A 3 4.34 -11.43 -8.86
N VAL A 4 4.00 -11.21 -7.60
CA VAL A 4 2.86 -10.38 -7.21
C VAL A 4 3.39 -9.01 -6.77
N LEU A 5 2.89 -7.95 -7.40
CA LEU A 5 3.19 -6.57 -7.03
C LEU A 5 1.97 -5.97 -6.31
N VAL A 6 2.16 -5.66 -5.03
CA VAL A 6 1.11 -5.14 -4.16
C VAL A 6 1.24 -3.63 -4.08
N VAL A 7 0.24 -2.92 -4.57
CA VAL A 7 0.17 -1.46 -4.58
C VAL A 7 -0.70 -1.00 -3.42
N ILE A 8 -0.08 -0.43 -2.39
CA ILE A 8 -0.72 -0.09 -1.13
C ILE A 8 -1.26 1.34 -1.16
N ASP A 9 -2.58 1.47 -1.05
CA ASP A 9 -3.33 2.70 -0.72
C ASP A 9 -2.93 3.96 -1.51
N ILE A 10 -2.75 3.84 -2.82
CA ILE A 10 -2.47 5.00 -3.68
C ILE A 10 -3.78 5.73 -4.00
N GLN A 11 -4.32 6.38 -2.98
CA GLN A 11 -5.60 7.08 -2.99
C GLN A 11 -5.41 8.59 -2.95
N ASN A 12 -6.40 9.34 -3.44
CA ASN A 12 -6.30 10.79 -3.53
C ASN A 12 -6.00 11.45 -2.19
N ASP A 13 -6.64 11.00 -1.09
CA ASP A 13 -6.41 11.57 0.24
C ASP A 13 -4.98 11.42 0.76
N PHE A 14 -4.25 10.38 0.33
CA PHE A 14 -2.85 10.19 0.72
C PHE A 14 -1.85 10.86 -0.25
N ILE A 15 -2.30 11.37 -1.40
CA ILE A 15 -1.44 12.02 -2.39
C ILE A 15 -1.50 13.54 -2.25
N ASP A 16 -2.67 14.13 -2.48
CA ASP A 16 -2.90 15.58 -2.47
C ASP A 16 -4.17 15.99 -1.70
N GLY A 17 -4.87 15.03 -1.07
CA GLY A 17 -6.05 15.27 -0.25
C GLY A 17 -5.73 15.47 1.24
N ALA A 18 -6.63 15.00 2.12
CA ALA A 18 -6.63 15.28 3.55
C ALA A 18 -5.32 14.92 4.28
N LEU A 19 -4.65 13.85 3.86
CA LEU A 19 -3.37 13.38 4.41
C LEU A 19 -2.25 13.39 3.35
N GLY A 20 -2.39 14.19 2.30
CA GLY A 20 -1.43 14.30 1.21
C GLY A 20 -0.09 14.89 1.65
N THR A 21 1.00 14.46 0.99
CA THR A 21 2.35 14.94 1.24
C THR A 21 3.10 15.19 -0.08
N GLU A 22 4.09 16.08 -0.05
CA GLU A 22 4.98 16.29 -1.20
C GLU A 22 5.75 15.01 -1.57
N ALA A 23 6.14 14.22 -0.58
CA ALA A 23 6.82 12.95 -0.79
C ALA A 23 5.94 11.94 -1.53
N ALA A 24 4.64 11.85 -1.18
CA ALA A 24 3.67 11.01 -1.87
C ALA A 24 3.46 11.46 -3.33
N GLN A 25 3.32 12.76 -3.55
CA GLN A 25 3.19 13.33 -4.90
C GLN A 25 4.47 13.08 -5.72
N GLY A 26 5.64 13.24 -5.13
CA GLY A 26 6.93 13.04 -5.80
C GLY A 26 7.24 11.58 -6.15
N MET A 27 6.71 10.59 -5.40
CA MET A 27 6.93 9.17 -5.71
C MET A 27 5.97 8.62 -6.77
N LEU A 28 4.79 9.21 -6.94
CA LEU A 28 3.73 8.71 -7.83
C LEU A 28 4.20 8.52 -9.29
N PRO A 29 4.95 9.44 -9.93
CA PRO A 29 5.45 9.23 -11.29
C PRO A 29 6.40 8.03 -11.38
N ARG A 30 7.21 7.76 -10.34
CA ARG A 30 8.12 6.60 -10.31
C ARG A 30 7.32 5.30 -10.20
N LEU A 31 6.26 5.30 -9.39
CA LEU A 31 5.35 4.16 -9.29
C LEU A 31 4.66 3.87 -10.62
N VAL A 32 4.11 4.88 -11.31
CA VAL A 32 3.50 4.71 -12.63
C VAL A 32 4.49 4.09 -13.61
N ALA A 33 5.70 4.66 -13.71
CA ALA A 33 6.75 4.14 -14.58
C ALA A 33 7.17 2.70 -14.22
N LYS A 34 7.12 2.33 -12.93
CA LYS A 34 7.36 0.95 -12.50
C LYS A 34 6.26 0.03 -13.00
N LEU A 35 4.99 0.39 -12.82
CA LEU A 35 3.85 -0.41 -13.26
C LEU A 35 3.84 -0.62 -14.78
N GLU A 36 4.24 0.39 -15.55
CA GLU A 36 4.38 0.30 -17.01
C GLU A 36 5.45 -0.72 -17.43
N ARG A 37 6.52 -0.90 -16.63
CA ARG A 37 7.59 -1.87 -16.92
C ARG A 37 7.30 -3.28 -16.41
N GLU A 38 6.52 -3.41 -15.36
CA GLU A 38 6.23 -4.69 -14.67
C GLU A 38 5.04 -5.44 -15.31
N THR A 39 5.06 -5.55 -16.64
CA THR A 39 3.94 -6.09 -17.45
C THR A 39 3.58 -7.54 -17.14
N GLU A 40 4.53 -8.31 -16.60
CA GLU A 40 4.35 -9.73 -16.25
C GLU A 40 3.96 -9.94 -14.78
N ALA A 41 3.95 -8.86 -13.97
CA ALA A 41 3.57 -8.95 -12.57
C ALA A 41 2.05 -9.04 -12.41
N LEU A 42 1.60 -9.89 -11.48
CA LEU A 42 0.20 -9.92 -11.05
C LEU A 42 -0.03 -8.77 -10.06
N LEU A 43 -0.93 -7.86 -10.43
CA LEU A 43 -1.19 -6.68 -9.61
C LEU A 43 -2.30 -6.92 -8.60
N VAL A 44 -2.05 -6.50 -7.37
CA VAL A 44 -3.06 -6.44 -6.30
C VAL A 44 -3.00 -5.04 -5.68
N PHE A 45 -4.12 -4.36 -5.63
CA PHE A 45 -4.24 -3.06 -4.98
C PHE A 45 -4.91 -3.21 -3.62
N THR A 46 -4.46 -2.44 -2.63
CA THR A 46 -5.25 -2.20 -1.43
C THR A 46 -5.88 -0.82 -1.48
N GLN A 47 -7.01 -0.68 -0.80
CA GLN A 47 -7.75 0.58 -0.73
C GLN A 47 -8.25 0.77 0.70
N ASP A 48 -7.66 1.72 1.41
CA ASP A 48 -8.09 2.10 2.74
C ASP A 48 -9.51 2.64 2.68
N THR A 49 -10.40 2.14 3.54
CA THR A 49 -11.83 2.37 3.38
C THR A 49 -12.50 2.61 4.72
N HIS A 50 -12.98 3.82 4.93
CA HIS A 50 -13.69 4.24 6.13
C HIS A 50 -15.14 4.64 5.83
N GLY A 51 -15.98 4.57 6.85
CA GLY A 51 -17.36 5.05 6.82
C GLY A 51 -17.48 6.48 7.35
N ALA A 52 -18.69 7.04 7.26
CA ALA A 52 -19.00 8.37 7.78
C ALA A 52 -18.81 8.49 9.31
N ASP A 53 -18.76 7.36 10.01
CA ASP A 53 -18.52 7.24 11.45
C ASP A 53 -17.02 7.21 11.84
N TYR A 54 -16.11 7.53 10.90
CA TYR A 54 -14.67 7.46 11.12
C TYR A 54 -14.22 8.09 12.45
N LEU A 55 -14.71 9.26 12.80
CA LEU A 55 -14.33 9.97 14.03
C LEU A 55 -14.77 9.24 15.33
N GLU A 56 -15.67 8.28 15.24
CA GLU A 56 -16.11 7.45 16.36
C GLU A 56 -15.23 6.20 16.52
N THR A 57 -14.44 5.87 15.52
CA THR A 57 -13.54 4.72 15.52
C THR A 57 -12.33 4.96 16.43
N GLN A 58 -11.62 3.89 16.79
CA GLN A 58 -10.35 3.98 17.52
C GLN A 58 -9.31 4.77 16.73
N GLU A 59 -9.24 4.57 15.42
CA GLU A 59 -8.33 5.30 14.55
C GLU A 59 -8.67 6.79 14.50
N GLY A 60 -9.94 7.12 14.28
CA GLY A 60 -10.40 8.50 14.23
C GLY A 60 -10.23 9.27 15.54
N LYS A 61 -10.25 8.59 16.69
CA LYS A 61 -9.93 9.20 17.99
C LYS A 61 -8.44 9.55 18.14
N ASN A 62 -7.55 8.75 17.53
CA ASN A 62 -6.10 8.98 17.56
C ASN A 62 -5.65 9.95 16.45
N LEU A 63 -6.31 9.91 15.29
CA LEU A 63 -6.06 10.78 14.13
C LEU A 63 -7.39 11.40 13.70
N PRO A 64 -7.82 12.55 14.28
CA PRO A 64 -9.11 13.15 14.00
C PRO A 64 -9.14 13.89 12.65
N VAL A 65 -8.69 13.24 11.59
CA VAL A 65 -8.68 13.73 10.21
C VAL A 65 -9.44 12.73 9.35
N PRO A 66 -10.73 12.97 9.05
CA PRO A 66 -11.48 12.10 8.14
C PRO A 66 -10.77 11.98 6.80
N HIS A 67 -10.58 10.76 6.35
CA HIS A 67 -9.93 10.44 5.08
C HIS A 67 -10.44 9.10 4.54
N CYS A 68 -10.29 8.90 3.26
CA CYS A 68 -10.70 7.67 2.56
C CYS A 68 -12.14 7.24 2.89
N ILE A 69 -13.03 8.22 3.05
CA ILE A 69 -14.45 7.99 3.32
C ILE A 69 -15.14 7.54 2.04
N LYS A 70 -15.65 6.31 2.04
CA LYS A 70 -16.37 5.77 0.88
C LYS A 70 -17.80 6.36 0.81
N PRO A 71 -18.28 6.86 -0.35
CA PRO A 71 -17.66 6.85 -1.70
C PRO A 71 -17.07 8.22 -2.11
N GLU A 72 -16.50 8.98 -1.21
CA GLU A 72 -15.96 10.31 -1.50
C GLU A 72 -14.75 10.25 -2.44
N LYS A 73 -14.45 11.35 -3.15
CA LYS A 73 -13.32 11.47 -4.09
C LYS A 73 -11.96 11.16 -3.44
N GLY A 74 -11.79 11.47 -2.17
CA GLY A 74 -10.57 11.17 -1.41
C GLY A 74 -10.27 9.69 -1.31
N TRP A 75 -11.33 8.85 -1.25
CA TRP A 75 -11.24 7.40 -1.23
C TRP A 75 -10.78 6.79 -2.57
N ASP A 76 -11.06 7.46 -3.69
CA ASP A 76 -10.72 6.91 -5.00
C ASP A 76 -9.21 6.70 -5.16
N ILE A 77 -8.84 5.61 -5.84
CA ILE A 77 -7.45 5.38 -6.27
C ILE A 77 -7.06 6.47 -7.28
N ALA A 78 -5.81 6.91 -7.21
CA ALA A 78 -5.28 7.97 -8.07
C ALA A 78 -5.59 7.74 -9.55
N PRO A 79 -6.07 8.75 -10.29
CA PRO A 79 -6.50 8.60 -11.69
C PRO A 79 -5.42 8.05 -12.62
N SER A 80 -4.14 8.35 -12.36
CA SER A 80 -3.00 7.83 -13.12
C SER A 80 -2.84 6.31 -13.05
N LEU A 81 -3.44 5.66 -12.03
CA LEU A 81 -3.37 4.21 -11.85
C LEU A 81 -4.58 3.46 -12.43
N LYS A 82 -5.58 4.17 -12.93
CA LYS A 82 -6.81 3.57 -13.46
C LYS A 82 -6.57 2.43 -14.47
N PRO A 83 -5.66 2.56 -15.46
CA PRO A 83 -5.41 1.49 -16.43
C PRO A 83 -4.88 0.19 -15.83
N PHE A 84 -4.25 0.27 -14.65
CA PHE A 84 -3.69 -0.88 -13.94
C PHE A 84 -4.73 -1.50 -13.01
N VAL A 85 -5.53 -0.68 -12.33
CA VAL A 85 -6.59 -1.12 -11.39
C VAL A 85 -7.67 -1.93 -12.12
N GLU A 86 -8.05 -1.54 -13.32
CA GLU A 86 -9.07 -2.23 -14.14
C GLU A 86 -8.72 -3.71 -14.43
N LYS A 87 -7.45 -4.07 -14.29
CA LYS A 87 -6.93 -5.43 -14.56
C LYS A 87 -6.46 -6.16 -13.31
N ALA A 88 -6.68 -5.58 -12.14
CA ALA A 88 -6.13 -6.06 -10.87
C ALA A 88 -7.23 -6.42 -9.88
N ALA A 89 -6.89 -7.24 -8.89
CA ALA A 89 -7.71 -7.39 -7.70
C ALA A 89 -7.56 -6.16 -6.80
N VAL A 90 -8.66 -5.67 -6.25
CA VAL A 90 -8.67 -4.58 -5.27
C VAL A 90 -9.19 -5.12 -3.94
N VAL A 91 -8.43 -4.90 -2.87
CA VAL A 91 -8.77 -5.31 -1.51
C VAL A 91 -9.06 -4.07 -0.68
N GLU A 92 -10.33 -3.81 -0.40
CA GLU A 92 -10.72 -2.78 0.56
C GLU A 92 -10.34 -3.23 1.97
N LYS A 93 -9.79 -2.33 2.77
CA LYS A 93 -9.38 -2.63 4.14
C LYS A 93 -9.81 -1.52 5.10
N PRO A 94 -10.32 -1.86 6.30
CA PRO A 94 -10.83 -0.88 7.26
C PRO A 94 -9.75 -0.34 8.21
N THR A 95 -8.51 -0.77 8.07
CA THR A 95 -7.38 -0.39 8.93
C THR A 95 -6.04 -0.57 8.20
N PHE A 96 -4.94 -0.32 8.85
CA PHE A 96 -3.58 -0.27 8.26
C PHE A 96 -3.18 -1.54 7.52
N GLY A 97 -3.25 -2.70 8.18
CA GLY A 97 -3.00 -4.00 7.56
C GLY A 97 -4.30 -4.72 7.18
N SER A 98 -4.23 -5.60 6.19
CA SER A 98 -5.38 -6.38 5.73
C SER A 98 -5.17 -7.87 5.98
N LEU A 99 -6.11 -8.50 6.70
CA LEU A 99 -6.14 -9.96 6.85
C LEU A 99 -6.73 -10.68 5.62
N GLU A 100 -7.40 -9.95 4.73
CA GLU A 100 -7.90 -10.49 3.46
C GLU A 100 -6.82 -10.53 2.38
N LEU A 101 -5.84 -9.60 2.42
CA LEU A 101 -4.79 -9.51 1.43
C LEU A 101 -4.01 -10.83 1.26
N PRO A 102 -3.56 -11.53 2.32
CA PRO A 102 -2.90 -12.82 2.17
C PRO A 102 -3.77 -13.87 1.49
N LYS A 103 -5.08 -13.87 1.71
CA LYS A 103 -6.00 -14.83 1.08
C LYS A 103 -6.09 -14.62 -0.43
N VAL A 104 -6.21 -13.36 -0.85
CA VAL A 104 -6.21 -12.99 -2.28
C VAL A 104 -4.88 -13.39 -2.93
N ILE A 105 -3.75 -13.06 -2.28
CA ILE A 105 -2.42 -13.38 -2.80
C ILE A 105 -2.16 -14.89 -2.85
N ALA A 106 -2.63 -15.67 -1.89
CA ALA A 106 -2.49 -17.12 -1.89
C ALA A 106 -3.13 -17.76 -3.14
N GLY A 107 -4.27 -17.24 -3.59
CA GLY A 107 -4.93 -17.69 -4.83
C GLY A 107 -4.11 -17.43 -6.11
N LEU A 108 -3.11 -16.57 -6.04
CA LEU A 108 -2.20 -16.25 -7.15
C LEU A 108 -0.93 -17.13 -7.14
N GLU A 109 -0.73 -17.95 -6.11
CA GLU A 109 0.43 -18.82 -5.93
C GLU A 109 1.78 -18.10 -6.15
N PRO A 110 2.11 -17.07 -5.33
CA PRO A 110 3.26 -16.21 -5.56
C PRO A 110 4.59 -16.95 -5.36
N GLU A 111 5.52 -16.71 -6.27
CA GLU A 111 6.94 -17.09 -6.12
C GLU A 111 7.79 -15.92 -5.60
N ALA A 112 7.28 -14.70 -5.69
CA ALA A 112 7.85 -13.49 -5.08
C ALA A 112 6.74 -12.46 -4.87
N ILE A 113 6.86 -11.66 -3.79
CA ILE A 113 5.94 -10.56 -3.48
C ILE A 113 6.75 -9.28 -3.34
N GLU A 114 6.33 -8.22 -4.00
CA GLU A 114 6.90 -6.89 -3.83
C GLU A 114 5.81 -5.90 -3.44
N LEU A 115 6.10 -5.04 -2.46
CA LEU A 115 5.19 -3.99 -2.03
C LEU A 115 5.71 -2.62 -2.46
N VAL A 116 4.78 -1.75 -2.84
CA VAL A 116 4.98 -0.33 -3.13
C VAL A 116 3.79 0.46 -2.57
N GLY A 117 3.93 1.75 -2.34
CA GLY A 117 2.79 2.60 -2.00
C GLY A 117 2.93 3.39 -0.71
N LEU A 118 1.82 3.65 -0.06
CA LEU A 118 1.65 4.62 1.03
C LEU A 118 0.95 4.02 2.25
N CYS A 119 1.25 4.51 3.45
CA CYS A 119 2.53 5.12 3.77
C CYS A 119 3.51 4.03 4.18
N THR A 120 4.79 4.22 3.88
CA THR A 120 5.85 3.24 4.20
C THR A 120 5.81 2.78 5.65
N ASP A 121 5.63 3.74 6.55
CA ASP A 121 5.69 3.62 8.01
C ASP A 121 4.36 3.19 8.66
N ILE A 122 3.30 3.02 7.88
CA ILE A 122 1.97 2.63 8.38
C ILE A 122 1.44 1.42 7.59
N CYS A 123 0.75 1.65 6.48
CA CYS A 123 0.07 0.59 5.73
C CYS A 123 1.04 -0.35 5.00
N VAL A 124 2.17 0.16 4.46
CA VAL A 124 3.15 -0.68 3.76
C VAL A 124 3.80 -1.65 4.74
N ILE A 125 4.39 -1.16 5.85
CA ILE A 125 5.02 -2.04 6.84
C ILE A 125 4.01 -2.99 7.48
N ALA A 126 2.79 -2.55 7.80
CA ALA A 126 1.77 -3.41 8.38
C ALA A 126 1.44 -4.59 7.47
N ASN A 127 1.22 -4.34 6.17
CA ASN A 127 0.95 -5.41 5.21
C ASN A 127 2.18 -6.25 4.91
N ALA A 128 3.39 -5.68 4.88
CA ALA A 128 4.63 -6.44 4.70
C ALA A 128 4.81 -7.47 5.82
N MET A 129 4.53 -7.11 7.07
CA MET A 129 4.64 -8.02 8.22
C MET A 129 3.57 -9.13 8.18
N ILE A 130 2.33 -8.78 7.83
CA ILE A 130 1.24 -9.76 7.65
C ILE A 130 1.59 -10.75 6.53
N LEU A 131 2.07 -10.25 5.39
CA LEU A 131 2.48 -11.11 4.27
C LEU A 131 3.69 -11.97 4.63
N LYS A 132 4.66 -11.44 5.38
CA LYS A 132 5.81 -12.23 5.85
C LYS A 132 5.39 -13.37 6.79
N ALA A 133 4.38 -13.14 7.63
CA ALA A 133 3.83 -14.18 8.49
C ALA A 133 3.03 -15.23 7.70
N ALA A 134 2.28 -14.80 6.67
CA ALA A 134 1.46 -15.69 5.84
C ALA A 134 2.29 -16.51 4.84
N PHE A 135 3.40 -15.95 4.34
CA PHE A 135 4.27 -16.53 3.30
C PHE A 135 5.74 -16.55 3.76
N PRO A 136 6.09 -17.34 4.80
CA PRO A 136 7.42 -17.30 5.39
C PRO A 136 8.53 -17.69 4.41
N GLU A 137 8.23 -18.56 3.44
CA GLU A 137 9.19 -19.07 2.45
C GLU A 137 9.20 -18.29 1.13
N VAL A 138 8.23 -17.39 0.91
CA VAL A 138 8.21 -16.58 -0.30
C VAL A 138 9.08 -15.32 -0.10
N PRO A 139 9.99 -15.00 -1.01
CA PRO A 139 10.74 -13.75 -0.95
C PRO A 139 9.81 -12.54 -1.00
N ILE A 140 9.93 -11.67 0.01
CA ILE A 140 9.16 -10.43 0.09
C ILE A 140 10.11 -9.25 0.02
N SER A 141 9.76 -8.24 -0.77
CA SER A 141 10.54 -7.02 -0.94
C SER A 141 9.65 -5.76 -0.91
N VAL A 142 10.26 -4.63 -0.61
CA VAL A 142 9.67 -3.30 -0.73
C VAL A 142 10.58 -2.46 -1.63
N ASP A 143 10.01 -1.80 -2.63
CA ASP A 143 10.71 -0.80 -3.44
C ASP A 143 10.59 0.58 -2.77
N ALA A 144 11.64 0.99 -2.07
CA ALA A 144 11.66 2.24 -1.31
C ALA A 144 11.45 3.47 -2.20
N SER A 145 11.89 3.42 -3.46
CA SER A 145 11.74 4.53 -4.42
C SER A 145 10.29 4.77 -4.85
N CYS A 146 9.44 3.74 -4.69
CA CYS A 146 8.01 3.75 -4.98
C CYS A 146 7.16 3.75 -3.70
N CYS A 147 7.73 4.21 -2.59
CA CYS A 147 7.05 4.40 -1.30
C CYS A 147 7.33 5.81 -0.76
N ALA A 148 6.47 6.28 0.12
CA ALA A 148 6.70 7.49 0.91
C ALA A 148 6.11 7.31 2.31
N GLY A 149 6.82 7.79 3.31
CA GLY A 149 6.35 7.82 4.70
C GLY A 149 5.71 9.16 5.06
N VAL A 150 5.17 9.24 6.27
CA VAL A 150 4.63 10.49 6.82
C VAL A 150 5.74 11.53 6.95
N THR A 151 6.92 11.10 7.38
CA THR A 151 8.15 11.91 7.39
C THR A 151 9.30 11.12 6.79
N PRO A 152 10.39 11.80 6.32
CA PRO A 152 11.59 11.08 5.87
C PRO A 152 12.18 10.17 6.96
N GLU A 153 12.16 10.61 8.21
CA GLU A 153 12.68 9.81 9.34
C GLU A 153 11.85 8.55 9.58
N SER A 154 10.53 8.66 9.64
CA SER A 154 9.64 7.51 9.86
C SER A 154 9.68 6.53 8.69
N HIS A 155 9.81 7.03 7.46
CA HIS A 155 10.07 6.22 6.26
C HIS A 155 11.32 5.35 6.43
N GLU A 156 12.46 5.95 6.76
CA GLU A 156 13.72 5.23 6.96
C GLU A 156 13.65 4.23 8.11
N ASN A 157 12.99 4.60 9.22
CA ASN A 157 12.80 3.71 10.37
C ASN A 157 11.97 2.47 9.99
N ALA A 158 10.90 2.63 9.21
CA ALA A 158 10.10 1.52 8.72
C ALA A 158 10.89 0.60 7.79
N LEU A 159 11.69 1.16 6.87
CA LEU A 159 12.55 0.36 5.99
C LEU A 159 13.58 -0.46 6.78
N LYS A 160 14.19 0.13 7.82
CA LYS A 160 15.12 -0.57 8.72
C LYS A 160 14.41 -1.70 9.47
N ALA A 161 13.20 -1.44 10.01
CA ALA A 161 12.41 -2.45 10.70
C ALA A 161 12.05 -3.63 9.78
N MET A 162 11.61 -3.35 8.56
CA MET A 162 11.31 -4.38 7.56
C MET A 162 12.53 -5.23 7.22
N LYS A 163 13.72 -4.63 7.07
CA LYS A 163 14.98 -5.37 6.86
C LYS A 163 15.27 -6.34 7.99
N MET A 164 15.06 -5.94 9.26
CA MET A 164 15.26 -6.81 10.42
C MET A 164 14.31 -8.01 10.39
N CYS A 165 13.12 -7.86 9.81
CA CYS A 165 12.14 -8.93 9.62
C CYS A 165 12.33 -9.69 8.30
N GLN A 166 13.47 -9.56 7.64
CA GLN A 166 13.82 -10.26 6.39
C GLN A 166 12.93 -9.88 5.19
N VAL A 167 12.38 -8.68 5.18
CA VAL A 167 11.80 -8.07 3.99
C VAL A 167 12.92 -7.32 3.28
N ALA A 168 13.21 -7.68 2.02
CA ALA A 168 14.25 -7.02 1.26
C ALA A 168 13.82 -5.58 0.90
N VAL A 169 14.70 -4.61 1.09
CA VAL A 169 14.48 -3.21 0.67
C VAL A 169 15.36 -2.93 -0.54
N ARG A 170 14.75 -2.49 -1.61
CA ARG A 170 15.37 -2.17 -2.90
C ARG A 170 15.28 -0.69 -3.21
#